data_0c445efc6aa427116f758bef1e79699c
#
_entry.id   0c445efc6aa427116f758bef1e79699c
#
_cell.length_a   1.000
_cell.length_b   1.000
_cell.length_c   1.000
_cell.angle_alpha   90.00
_cell.angle_beta   90.00
_cell.angle_gamma   90.00
#
_symmetry.space_group_name_H-M   'P 1'
#
loop_
_entity.id
_entity.type
_entity.pdbx_description
1 polymer ?
#
loop_
_entity_poly.entity_id
_entity_poly.type
_entity_poly.pdbx_seq_one_letter_code
_entity_poly.pdbx_strand_id
1 'polypeptide(L)'
;YWSYRNYKADLLPGMVLDGTLPSLDKSLSSYQKEDGTYSFVTNRLLSENLNLSITQNIPYTGGSISLQSQLQRIDQLDGDRNTSYLSVPLGLTLSQPLITARPLRWSMRIEPKKYKEALQQYCVSMEAVNMQTVKHYFEFLLASVNKNIAEQNLKNAEELLKIAQGKKKIGIISDNDLLQLE
;
A
#
# COMPACT_ATOMS: atom_id res chain seq x y z
N TYR A 1 -10.77 -7.44 -2.77
CA TYR A 1 -11.25 -7.23 -4.14
C TYR A 1 -10.17 -6.69 -5.06
N TRP A 2 -9.53 -5.56 -4.71
CA TRP A 2 -8.49 -4.92 -5.52
C TRP A 2 -7.25 -5.81 -5.72
N SER A 3 -6.81 -6.52 -4.69
CA SER A 3 -5.68 -7.46 -4.76
C SER A 3 -5.91 -8.54 -5.83
N TYR A 4 -7.13 -9.06 -5.91
CA TYR A 4 -7.49 -10.05 -6.92
C TYR A 4 -7.56 -9.47 -8.35
N ARG A 5 -7.99 -8.20 -8.49
CA ARG A 5 -7.96 -7.50 -9.79
C ARG A 5 -6.53 -7.24 -10.25
N ASN A 6 -5.66 -6.79 -9.35
CA ASN A 6 -4.24 -6.59 -9.66
C ASN A 6 -3.59 -7.89 -10.10
N TYR A 7 -3.82 -8.98 -9.35
CA TYR A 7 -3.36 -10.30 -9.78
C TYR A 7 -3.82 -10.67 -11.21
N LYS A 8 -5.08 -10.39 -11.57
CA LYS A 8 -5.54 -10.63 -12.94
C LYS A 8 -4.86 -9.72 -13.96
N ALA A 9 -4.58 -8.48 -13.61
CA ALA A 9 -3.87 -7.54 -14.47
C ALA A 9 -2.42 -7.99 -14.72
N ASP A 10 -1.74 -8.56 -13.72
CA ASP A 10 -0.37 -9.09 -13.84
C ASP A 10 -0.26 -10.30 -14.80
N LEU A 11 -1.38 -10.92 -15.16
CA LEU A 11 -1.44 -11.98 -16.16
C LEU A 11 -1.57 -11.45 -17.59
N LEU A 12 -1.82 -10.16 -17.77
CA LEU A 12 -1.93 -9.52 -19.09
C LEU A 12 -0.56 -9.03 -19.58
N PRO A 13 -0.40 -8.76 -20.90
CA PRO A 13 0.81 -8.15 -21.40
C PRO A 13 1.05 -6.78 -20.77
N GLY A 14 2.25 -6.56 -20.24
CA GLY A 14 2.69 -5.26 -19.79
C GLY A 14 3.45 -4.52 -20.89
N MET A 15 3.15 -3.25 -21.11
CA MET A 15 3.90 -2.37 -22.01
C MET A 15 4.65 -1.34 -21.17
N VAL A 16 5.94 -1.21 -21.41
CA VAL A 16 6.81 -0.26 -20.73
C VAL A 16 7.61 0.52 -21.77
N LEU A 17 7.64 1.84 -21.61
CA LEU A 17 8.51 2.74 -22.37
C LEU A 17 9.55 3.30 -21.39
N ASP A 18 10.80 2.92 -21.60
CA ASP A 18 11.95 3.41 -20.83
C ASP A 18 12.74 4.40 -21.66
N GLY A 19 13.18 5.47 -21.03
CA GLY A 19 14.06 6.44 -21.66
C GLY A 19 15.16 6.88 -20.69
N THR A 20 16.40 6.93 -21.16
CA THR A 20 17.48 7.60 -20.42
C THR A 20 17.64 9.01 -20.97
N LEU A 21 17.62 9.98 -20.05
CA LEU A 21 17.99 11.35 -20.36
C LEU A 21 19.46 11.40 -20.83
N PRO A 22 19.89 12.47 -21.54
CA PRO A 22 21.26 12.58 -22.04
C PRO A 22 22.27 12.27 -20.94
N SER A 23 23.05 11.21 -21.16
CA SER A 23 24.14 10.79 -20.28
C SER A 23 25.46 11.19 -20.89
N LEU A 24 26.22 12.04 -20.21
CA LEU A 24 27.54 12.47 -20.62
C LEU A 24 28.59 11.54 -20.02
N ASP A 25 29.23 10.75 -20.89
CA ASP A 25 30.36 9.90 -20.56
C ASP A 25 31.65 10.54 -20.97
N LYS A 26 32.61 10.65 -20.05
CA LYS A 26 33.97 11.07 -20.33
C LYS A 26 34.94 9.97 -19.96
N SER A 27 35.53 9.35 -20.94
CA SER A 27 36.47 8.24 -20.76
C SER A 27 37.83 8.59 -21.40
N LEU A 28 38.89 8.02 -20.81
CA LEU A 28 40.25 8.11 -21.36
C LEU A 28 40.61 6.75 -21.94
N SER A 29 40.76 6.68 -23.23
CA SER A 29 41.20 5.47 -23.93
C SER A 29 42.66 5.58 -24.32
N SER A 30 43.43 4.54 -24.07
CA SER A 30 44.81 4.43 -24.53
C SER A 30 44.86 3.58 -25.80
N TYR A 31 45.61 4.02 -26.80
CA TYR A 31 45.96 3.21 -27.96
C TYR A 31 47.47 3.19 -28.15
N GLN A 32 47.97 2.05 -28.56
CA GLN A 32 49.38 1.87 -28.86
C GLN A 32 49.68 2.33 -30.30
N LYS A 33 50.64 3.23 -30.43
CA LYS A 33 51.14 3.66 -31.75
C LYS A 33 52.05 2.59 -32.36
N GLU A 34 52.35 2.71 -33.63
CA GLU A 34 53.27 1.81 -34.37
C GLU A 34 54.68 1.78 -33.77
N ASP A 35 55.09 2.86 -33.11
CA ASP A 35 56.37 2.97 -32.41
C ASP A 35 56.40 2.28 -31.04
N GLY A 36 55.31 1.62 -30.64
CA GLY A 36 55.18 0.93 -29.35
C GLY A 36 54.81 1.84 -28.18
N THR A 37 54.74 3.17 -28.38
CA THR A 37 54.35 4.12 -27.34
C THR A 37 52.81 4.18 -27.18
N TYR A 38 52.33 4.50 -25.96
CA TYR A 38 50.90 4.68 -25.71
C TYR A 38 50.50 6.15 -25.84
N SER A 39 49.44 6.38 -26.59
CA SER A 39 48.78 7.70 -26.66
C SER A 39 47.41 7.61 -25.94
N PHE A 40 47.06 8.67 -25.22
CA PHE A 40 45.79 8.77 -24.54
C PHE A 40 44.88 9.74 -25.28
N VAL A 41 43.66 9.29 -25.52
CA VAL A 41 42.59 10.10 -26.14
C VAL A 41 41.44 10.20 -25.17
N THR A 42 40.98 11.43 -24.97
CA THR A 42 39.76 11.66 -24.20
C THR A 42 38.57 11.51 -25.15
N ASN A 43 37.63 10.64 -24.77
CA ASN A 43 36.37 10.49 -25.47
C ASN A 43 35.26 11.09 -24.61
N ARG A 44 34.46 11.98 -25.18
CA ARG A 44 33.25 12.51 -24.60
C ARG A 44 32.06 12.08 -25.44
N LEU A 45 31.20 11.26 -24.87
CA LEU A 45 30.04 10.73 -25.56
C LEU A 45 28.78 11.20 -24.81
N LEU A 46 27.86 11.75 -25.58
CA LEU A 46 26.50 12.00 -25.08
C LEU A 46 25.60 10.90 -25.64
N SER A 47 24.99 10.11 -24.74
CA SER A 47 24.14 9.00 -25.15
C SER A 47 22.72 9.18 -24.62
N GLU A 48 21.78 8.94 -25.50
CA GLU A 48 20.34 8.90 -25.21
C GLU A 48 19.82 7.54 -25.64
N ASN A 49 18.94 6.93 -24.84
CA ASN A 49 18.36 5.64 -25.16
C ASN A 49 16.84 5.68 -24.92
N LEU A 50 16.09 5.15 -25.87
CA LEU A 50 14.66 4.94 -25.80
C LEU A 50 14.38 3.46 -26.07
N ASN A 51 13.68 2.80 -25.15
CA ASN A 51 13.34 1.39 -25.23
C ASN A 51 11.85 1.19 -24.99
N LEU A 52 11.17 0.60 -25.94
CA LEU A 52 9.79 0.16 -25.83
C LEU A 52 9.77 -1.35 -25.69
N SER A 53 9.19 -1.86 -24.60
CA SER A 53 9.08 -3.29 -24.36
C SER A 53 7.64 -3.70 -24.08
N ILE A 54 7.21 -4.82 -24.66
CA ILE A 54 5.95 -5.50 -24.36
C ILE A 54 6.31 -6.89 -23.85
N THR A 55 5.95 -7.18 -22.60
CA THR A 55 6.30 -8.45 -21.96
C THR A 55 5.04 -9.19 -21.54
N GLN A 56 4.93 -10.47 -21.95
CA GLN A 56 3.86 -11.37 -21.56
C GLN A 56 4.45 -12.56 -20.79
N ASN A 57 4.00 -12.72 -19.56
CA ASN A 57 4.32 -13.89 -18.75
C ASN A 57 3.45 -15.10 -19.15
N ILE A 58 4.07 -16.29 -19.24
CA ILE A 58 3.38 -17.55 -19.53
C ILE A 58 3.16 -18.30 -18.21
N PRO A 59 1.92 -18.31 -17.66
CA PRO A 59 1.66 -18.84 -16.31
C PRO A 59 1.94 -20.34 -16.17
N TYR A 60 1.74 -21.12 -17.25
CA TYR A 60 1.86 -22.57 -17.21
C TYR A 60 3.30 -23.06 -17.18
N THR A 61 4.17 -22.42 -17.94
CA THR A 61 5.59 -22.78 -18.08
C THR A 61 6.49 -21.99 -17.15
N GLY A 62 6.03 -20.79 -16.70
CA GLY A 62 6.81 -19.86 -15.92
C GLY A 62 7.82 -19.06 -16.76
N GLY A 63 7.71 -19.14 -18.09
CA GLY A 63 8.50 -18.34 -19.03
C GLY A 63 7.87 -17.00 -19.33
N SER A 64 8.55 -16.20 -20.14
CA SER A 64 8.06 -14.93 -20.65
C SER A 64 8.45 -14.73 -22.11
N ILE A 65 7.59 -14.04 -22.84
CA ILE A 65 7.85 -13.54 -24.20
C ILE A 65 7.94 -12.03 -24.12
N SER A 66 9.00 -11.46 -24.64
CA SER A 66 9.19 -10.01 -24.69
C SER A 66 9.43 -9.55 -26.12
N LEU A 67 8.69 -8.54 -26.54
CA LEU A 67 8.89 -7.81 -27.78
C LEU A 67 9.53 -6.48 -27.42
N GLN A 68 10.66 -6.15 -28.03
CA GLN A 68 11.45 -4.96 -27.72
C GLN A 68 11.75 -4.16 -28.96
N SER A 69 11.71 -2.83 -28.83
CA SER A 69 12.18 -1.88 -29.84
C SER A 69 13.10 -0.88 -29.16
N GLN A 70 14.30 -0.69 -29.67
CA GLN A 70 15.30 0.20 -29.08
C GLN A 70 15.83 1.19 -30.11
N LEU A 71 15.93 2.44 -29.65
CA LEU A 71 16.59 3.52 -30.36
C LEU A 71 17.63 4.15 -29.45
N GLN A 72 18.89 4.18 -29.89
CA GLN A 72 19.96 4.83 -29.18
C GLN A 72 20.59 5.90 -30.08
N ARG A 73 20.77 7.09 -29.53
CA ARG A 73 21.52 8.19 -30.14
C ARG A 73 22.81 8.36 -29.37
N ILE A 74 23.93 8.48 -30.12
CA ILE A 74 25.25 8.71 -29.56
C ILE A 74 25.85 9.90 -30.27
N ASP A 75 26.12 10.97 -29.54
CA ASP A 75 26.82 12.15 -30.02
C ASP A 75 28.28 12.14 -29.50
N GLN A 76 29.23 12.07 -30.38
CA GLN A 76 30.65 12.23 -30.04
C GLN A 76 30.96 13.72 -30.00
N LEU A 77 31.46 14.21 -28.85
CA LEU A 77 31.74 15.62 -28.63
C LEU A 77 33.20 16.02 -28.85
N ASP A 78 34.10 15.04 -28.89
CA ASP A 78 35.54 15.26 -29.12
C ASP A 78 35.93 14.92 -30.56
N GLY A 79 36.86 15.68 -31.16
CA GLY A 79 37.30 15.54 -32.54
C GLY A 79 36.25 16.03 -33.54
N ASP A 80 36.08 15.28 -34.62
CA ASP A 80 34.99 15.54 -35.57
C ASP A 80 33.67 15.14 -34.94
N ARG A 81 32.86 16.14 -34.59
CA ARG A 81 31.53 15.89 -33.99
C ARG A 81 30.70 15.02 -34.91
N ASN A 82 30.38 13.85 -34.46
CA ASN A 82 29.56 12.89 -35.18
C ASN A 82 28.39 12.41 -34.34
N THR A 83 27.21 12.38 -34.96
CA THR A 83 26.00 11.83 -34.37
C THR A 83 25.69 10.50 -35.03
N SER A 84 25.59 9.46 -34.24
CA SER A 84 25.29 8.10 -34.69
C SER A 84 23.98 7.60 -34.05
N TYR A 85 23.19 6.88 -34.82
CA TYR A 85 21.99 6.24 -34.38
C TYR A 85 22.13 4.72 -34.47
N LEU A 86 21.83 4.05 -33.36
CA LEU A 86 21.70 2.60 -33.33
C LEU A 86 20.23 2.27 -33.09
N SER A 87 19.62 1.54 -33.99
CA SER A 87 18.22 1.13 -33.89
C SER A 87 18.09 -0.37 -33.99
N VAL A 88 17.36 -0.95 -33.06
CA VAL A 88 16.84 -2.32 -33.13
C VAL A 88 15.33 -2.20 -33.29
N PRO A 89 14.79 -2.20 -34.51
CA PRO A 89 13.39 -1.91 -34.77
C PRO A 89 12.45 -2.91 -34.07
N LEU A 90 12.83 -4.18 -34.07
CA LEU A 90 12.04 -5.25 -33.45
C LEU A 90 12.96 -6.39 -33.00
N GLY A 91 12.93 -6.69 -31.74
CA GLY A 91 13.57 -7.84 -31.11
C GLY A 91 12.55 -8.71 -30.39
N LEU A 92 12.56 -10.02 -30.64
CA LEU A 92 11.72 -10.99 -29.90
C LEU A 92 12.61 -11.82 -29.01
N THR A 93 12.30 -11.83 -27.72
CA THR A 93 13.03 -12.61 -26.73
C THR A 93 12.08 -13.58 -26.04
N LEU A 94 12.43 -14.87 -26.04
CA LEU A 94 11.75 -15.90 -25.26
C LEU A 94 12.67 -16.31 -24.10
N SER A 95 12.19 -16.14 -22.88
CA SER A 95 12.89 -16.58 -21.67
C SER A 95 12.10 -17.74 -21.04
N GLN A 96 12.71 -18.92 -20.96
CA GLN A 96 12.06 -20.12 -20.40
C GLN A 96 12.96 -20.75 -19.34
N PRO A 97 12.62 -20.60 -18.04
CA PRO A 97 13.32 -21.30 -16.97
C PRO A 97 13.02 -22.79 -17.05
N LEU A 98 14.05 -23.62 -17.06
CA LEU A 98 13.92 -25.08 -17.17
C LEU A 98 13.78 -25.74 -15.80
N ILE A 99 14.60 -25.33 -14.83
CA ILE A 99 14.64 -25.89 -13.46
C ILE A 99 14.44 -24.76 -12.45
N THR A 100 13.18 -24.43 -12.19
CA THR A 100 12.84 -23.37 -11.24
C THR A 100 11.43 -23.55 -10.70
N ALA A 101 11.17 -23.06 -9.49
CA ALA A 101 9.81 -22.94 -8.96
C ALA A 101 8.96 -22.08 -9.90
N ARG A 102 7.71 -22.46 -10.09
CA ARG A 102 6.76 -21.76 -10.98
C ARG A 102 5.77 -20.95 -10.11
N PRO A 103 6.17 -19.79 -9.59
CA PRO A 103 5.36 -19.02 -8.64
C PRO A 103 4.03 -18.61 -9.23
N LEU A 104 4.02 -18.22 -10.52
CA LEU A 104 2.82 -17.76 -11.21
C LEU A 104 1.74 -18.86 -11.29
N ARG A 105 2.15 -20.12 -11.51
CA ARG A 105 1.23 -21.27 -11.52
C ARG A 105 0.60 -21.52 -10.15
N TRP A 106 1.37 -21.34 -9.07
CA TRP A 106 0.86 -21.44 -7.70
C TRP A 106 -0.08 -20.30 -7.37
N SER A 107 0.26 -19.08 -7.76
CA SER A 107 -0.60 -17.91 -7.60
C SER A 107 -1.96 -18.10 -8.26
N MET A 108 -2.00 -18.69 -9.47
CA MET A 108 -3.27 -19.02 -10.15
C MET A 108 -4.18 -19.94 -9.32
N ARG A 109 -3.62 -20.81 -8.50
CA ARG A 109 -4.40 -21.71 -7.64
C ARG A 109 -4.76 -21.11 -6.29
N ILE A 110 -3.91 -20.22 -5.77
CA ILE A 110 -4.01 -19.66 -4.42
C ILE A 110 -4.91 -18.43 -4.42
N GLU A 111 -4.73 -17.52 -5.38
CA GLU A 111 -5.44 -16.23 -5.37
C GLU A 111 -6.98 -16.34 -5.42
N PRO A 112 -7.59 -17.27 -6.19
CA PRO A 112 -9.04 -17.47 -6.11
C PRO A 112 -9.52 -17.96 -4.74
N LYS A 113 -8.68 -18.73 -4.01
CA LYS A 113 -9.00 -19.21 -2.66
C LYS A 113 -8.91 -18.08 -1.64
N LYS A 114 -7.85 -17.26 -1.72
CA LYS A 114 -7.71 -16.05 -0.90
C LYS A 114 -8.87 -15.07 -1.12
N TYR A 115 -9.36 -14.96 -2.35
CA TYR A 115 -10.53 -14.13 -2.62
C TYR A 115 -11.79 -14.66 -1.90
N LYS A 116 -12.03 -15.98 -1.92
CA LYS A 116 -13.14 -16.60 -1.18
C LYS A 116 -12.98 -16.45 0.33
N GLU A 117 -11.76 -16.63 0.85
CA GLU A 117 -11.43 -16.40 2.25
C GLU A 117 -11.73 -14.94 2.67
N ALA A 118 -11.32 -13.98 1.85
CA ALA A 118 -11.60 -12.56 2.11
C ALA A 118 -13.10 -12.25 2.12
N LEU A 119 -13.91 -12.91 1.29
CA LEU A 119 -15.37 -12.77 1.33
C LEU A 119 -15.96 -13.33 2.64
N GLN A 120 -15.48 -14.50 3.08
CA GLN A 120 -15.93 -15.07 4.36
C GLN A 120 -15.49 -14.20 5.54
N GLN A 121 -14.27 -13.70 5.52
CA GLN A 121 -13.77 -12.78 6.55
C GLN A 121 -14.58 -11.48 6.60
N TYR A 122 -15.04 -10.99 5.45
CA TYR A 122 -15.96 -9.85 5.42
C TYR A 122 -17.28 -10.15 6.13
N CYS A 123 -17.89 -11.31 5.89
CA CYS A 123 -19.11 -11.73 6.61
C CYS A 123 -18.87 -11.82 8.12
N VAL A 124 -17.77 -12.45 8.55
CA VAL A 124 -17.42 -12.53 9.98
C VAL A 124 -17.24 -11.14 10.60
N SER A 125 -16.59 -10.23 9.87
CA SER A 125 -16.40 -8.85 10.35
C SER A 125 -17.72 -8.09 10.46
N MET A 126 -18.65 -8.29 9.55
CA MET A 126 -20.00 -7.72 9.62
C MET A 126 -20.77 -8.22 10.85
N GLU A 127 -20.71 -9.52 11.13
CA GLU A 127 -21.33 -10.09 12.32
C GLU A 127 -20.71 -9.55 13.61
N ALA A 128 -19.40 -9.38 13.64
CA ALA A 128 -18.71 -8.78 14.79
C ALA A 128 -19.17 -7.34 15.04
N VAL A 129 -19.32 -6.53 13.98
CA VAL A 129 -19.85 -5.16 14.09
C VAL A 129 -21.30 -5.17 14.59
N ASN A 130 -22.14 -6.09 14.09
CA ASN A 130 -23.52 -6.23 14.54
C ASN A 130 -23.59 -6.57 16.06
N MET A 131 -22.78 -7.54 16.50
CA MET A 131 -22.70 -7.88 17.94
C MET A 131 -22.25 -6.69 18.79
N GLN A 132 -21.24 -5.97 18.34
CA GLN A 132 -20.73 -4.81 19.07
C GLN A 132 -21.77 -3.69 19.14
N THR A 133 -22.51 -3.46 18.06
CA THR A 133 -23.61 -2.48 18.03
C THR A 133 -24.70 -2.82 19.01
N VAL A 134 -25.13 -4.09 19.04
CA VAL A 134 -26.14 -4.58 20.02
C VAL A 134 -25.63 -4.41 21.44
N LYS A 135 -24.38 -4.75 21.72
CA LYS A 135 -23.77 -4.56 23.05
C LYS A 135 -23.82 -3.09 23.50
N HIS A 136 -23.35 -2.18 22.63
CA HIS A 136 -23.37 -0.74 22.94
C HIS A 136 -24.80 -0.18 23.12
N TYR A 137 -25.75 -0.71 22.37
CA TYR A 137 -27.15 -0.34 22.56
C TYR A 137 -27.65 -0.69 23.96
N PHE A 138 -27.38 -1.91 24.46
CA PHE A 138 -27.75 -2.31 25.80
C PHE A 138 -26.99 -1.56 26.90
N GLU A 139 -25.69 -1.27 26.68
CA GLU A 139 -24.90 -0.43 27.57
C GLU A 139 -25.49 0.98 27.69
N PHE A 140 -25.89 1.58 26.58
CA PHE A 140 -26.56 2.88 26.55
C PHE A 140 -27.90 2.84 27.28
N LEU A 141 -28.71 1.79 27.07
CA LEU A 141 -30.00 1.62 27.72
C LEU A 141 -29.84 1.48 29.23
N LEU A 142 -28.88 0.68 29.69
CA LEU A 142 -28.54 0.56 31.11
C LEU A 142 -28.09 1.88 31.73
N ALA A 143 -27.22 2.60 31.04
CA ALA A 143 -26.76 3.92 31.51
C ALA A 143 -27.91 4.93 31.59
N SER A 144 -28.85 4.90 30.64
CA SER A 144 -30.06 5.74 30.66
C SER A 144 -30.97 5.42 31.83
N VAL A 145 -31.19 4.12 32.12
CA VAL A 145 -31.99 3.68 33.28
C VAL A 145 -31.31 4.10 34.58
N ASN A 146 -30.01 3.86 34.72
CA ASN A 146 -29.23 4.26 35.88
C ASN A 146 -29.27 5.77 36.13
N LYS A 147 -29.19 6.57 35.05
CA LYS A 147 -29.36 8.01 35.15
C LYS A 147 -30.71 8.39 35.71
N ASN A 148 -31.80 7.81 35.19
CA ASN A 148 -33.18 8.09 35.68
C ASN A 148 -33.35 7.70 37.15
N ILE A 149 -32.78 6.55 37.56
CA ILE A 149 -32.78 6.12 38.96
C ILE A 149 -32.01 7.11 39.85
N ALA A 150 -30.84 7.54 39.42
CA ALA A 150 -30.02 8.50 40.15
C ALA A 150 -30.72 9.87 40.29
N GLU A 151 -31.37 10.36 39.22
CA GLU A 151 -32.15 11.60 39.24
C GLU A 151 -33.33 11.49 40.21
N GLN A 152 -34.01 10.33 40.22
CA GLN A 152 -35.12 10.10 41.16
C GLN A 152 -34.65 10.00 42.62
N ASN A 153 -33.52 9.31 42.86
CA ASN A 153 -32.90 9.23 44.18
C ASN A 153 -32.46 10.61 44.68
N LEU A 154 -31.87 11.44 43.81
CA LEU A 154 -31.51 12.82 44.16
C LEU A 154 -32.75 13.60 44.59
N LYS A 155 -33.81 13.54 43.79
CA LYS A 155 -35.07 14.23 44.12
C LYS A 155 -35.66 13.80 45.45
N ASN A 156 -35.66 12.48 45.71
CA ASN A 156 -36.13 11.92 46.97
C ASN A 156 -35.25 12.39 48.16
N ALA A 157 -33.94 12.44 48.00
CA ALA A 157 -32.99 12.92 48.99
C ALA A 157 -33.20 14.42 49.30
N GLU A 158 -33.41 15.23 48.28
CA GLU A 158 -33.72 16.67 48.42
C GLU A 158 -35.04 16.89 49.19
N GLU A 159 -36.08 16.09 48.90
CA GLU A 159 -37.34 16.15 49.62
C GLU A 159 -37.17 15.73 51.09
N LEU A 160 -36.41 14.66 51.37
CA LEU A 160 -36.10 14.21 52.74
C LEU A 160 -35.30 15.28 53.49
N LEU A 161 -34.32 15.90 52.89
CA LEU A 161 -33.53 16.99 53.47
C LEU A 161 -34.45 18.16 53.83
N LYS A 162 -35.36 18.55 52.94
CA LYS A 162 -36.33 19.62 53.16
C LYS A 162 -37.28 19.33 54.35
N ILE A 163 -37.73 18.08 54.45
CA ILE A 163 -38.53 17.62 55.58
C ILE A 163 -37.72 17.65 56.87
N ALA A 164 -36.48 17.18 56.86
CA ALA A 164 -35.56 17.20 57.99
C ALA A 164 -35.29 18.62 58.49
N GLN A 165 -35.03 19.56 57.60
CA GLN A 165 -34.87 20.98 57.91
C GLN A 165 -36.14 21.57 58.58
N GLY A 166 -37.34 21.17 58.09
CA GLY A 166 -38.61 21.57 58.71
C GLY A 166 -38.76 21.03 60.14
N LYS A 167 -38.44 19.74 60.37
CA LYS A 167 -38.46 19.10 61.67
C LYS A 167 -37.46 19.71 62.68
N LYS A 168 -36.24 20.14 62.15
CA LYS A 168 -35.27 20.86 62.98
C LYS A 168 -35.81 22.18 63.46
N LYS A 169 -36.48 22.98 62.59
CA LYS A 169 -37.05 24.29 62.95
C LYS A 169 -38.10 24.21 64.11
N ILE A 170 -38.79 23.07 64.27
CA ILE A 170 -39.76 22.80 65.32
C ILE A 170 -39.16 21.98 66.45
N GLY A 171 -37.86 21.74 66.52
CA GLY A 171 -37.12 21.13 67.61
C GLY A 171 -37.29 19.59 67.76
N ILE A 172 -37.69 18.88 66.66
CA ILE A 172 -37.92 17.44 66.69
C ILE A 172 -36.65 16.64 66.45
N ILE A 173 -35.66 17.19 65.67
CA ILE A 173 -34.38 16.55 65.35
C ILE A 173 -33.21 17.42 65.72
N SER A 174 -32.04 16.78 66.05
CA SER A 174 -30.82 17.45 66.43
C SER A 174 -30.05 17.95 65.23
N ASP A 175 -29.07 18.87 65.45
CA ASP A 175 -28.14 19.32 64.38
C ASP A 175 -27.29 18.20 63.85
N ASN A 176 -26.94 17.23 64.69
CA ASN A 176 -26.14 16.08 64.32
C ASN A 176 -26.89 15.11 63.37
N ASP A 177 -28.18 14.96 63.57
CA ASP A 177 -29.03 14.13 62.72
C ASP A 177 -29.24 14.76 61.32
N LEU A 178 -29.26 16.09 61.24
CA LEU A 178 -29.36 16.80 59.97
C LEU A 178 -28.07 16.65 59.14
N LEU A 179 -26.89 16.79 59.81
CA LEU A 179 -25.59 16.62 59.15
C LEU A 179 -25.34 15.21 58.61
N GLN A 180 -26.03 14.18 59.15
CA GLN A 180 -25.96 12.83 58.61
C GLN A 180 -26.82 12.63 57.37
N LEU A 181 -27.73 13.54 57.07
CA LEU A 181 -28.61 13.50 55.88
C LEU A 181 -28.10 14.37 54.71
N GLU A 182 -27.13 15.24 54.95
CA GLU A 182 -26.39 16.00 53.92
C GLU A 182 -25.29 15.16 53.28
#